data_4402472f7a40245aa95bcb231bf2543f
#
_entry.id   4402472f7a40245aa95bcb231bf2543f
#
_cell.length_a   1.000
_cell.length_b   1.000
_cell.length_c   1.000
_cell.angle_alpha   90.00
_cell.angle_beta   90.00
_cell.angle_gamma   90.00
#
_symmetry.space_group_name_H-M   'P 1'
#
loop_
_entity.id
_entity.type
_entity.pdbx_description
1 polymer ?
#
loop_
_entity_poly.entity_id
_entity_poly.type
_entity_poly.pdbx_seq_one_letter_code
_entity_poly.pdbx_strand_id
1 'polypeptide(L)'
;MAVEQTQVLPAPVLEAALTAFTQKLPPLMGKQINTAAYDPQVAEQTALQTGASQAAQGLGSLVGPDAYKPFMSPYQQEVMDTTLSEFDRQQTINQQGLRDQAIQAGAYGGGREGVMQAQYMNQGAMDRAALQAQLLNQGFMQAQQAAGTDLAARQGLGQYQQALGQADQGFEQAKLDATTLANREKEFE
;
A
#
# COMPACT_ATOMS: atom_id res chain seq x y z
N MET A 1 -11.36 94.12 -33.83
CA MET A 1 -11.21 92.98 -34.68
C MET A 1 -11.93 91.80 -33.97
N ALA A 2 -13.08 91.41 -34.52
CA ALA A 2 -13.81 90.24 -33.98
C ALA A 2 -13.18 88.99 -34.58
N VAL A 3 -12.73 88.06 -33.74
CA VAL A 3 -12.24 86.75 -34.17
C VAL A 3 -13.50 85.89 -34.38
N GLU A 4 -13.84 85.60 -35.64
CA GLU A 4 -14.85 84.56 -35.96
C GLU A 4 -14.29 83.16 -35.63
N GLN A 5 -14.85 82.61 -34.62
CA GLN A 5 -14.61 81.21 -34.36
C GLN A 5 -15.49 80.36 -35.30
N THR A 6 -14.85 79.82 -36.36
CA THR A 6 -15.51 78.87 -37.23
C THR A 6 -15.54 77.47 -36.52
N GLN A 7 -16.69 77.17 -35.94
CA GLN A 7 -16.95 75.86 -35.37
C GLN A 7 -17.18 74.87 -36.54
N VAL A 8 -16.18 74.05 -36.80
CA VAL A 8 -16.32 72.92 -37.77
C VAL A 8 -17.12 71.85 -37.07
N LEU A 9 -18.39 71.71 -37.38
CA LEU A 9 -19.23 70.60 -36.93
C LEU A 9 -18.81 69.31 -37.67
N PRO A 10 -18.61 68.22 -36.91
CA PRO A 10 -18.31 66.95 -37.53
C PRO A 10 -19.47 66.47 -38.42
N ALA A 11 -19.14 65.77 -39.48
CA ALA A 11 -20.14 65.24 -40.44
C ALA A 11 -21.22 64.43 -39.68
N PRO A 12 -22.52 64.52 -40.06
CA PRO A 12 -23.63 63.89 -39.34
C PRO A 12 -23.48 62.37 -39.16
N VAL A 13 -22.73 61.70 -40.03
CA VAL A 13 -22.39 60.27 -39.92
C VAL A 13 -21.41 60.01 -38.73
N LEU A 14 -20.51 60.94 -38.47
CA LEU A 14 -19.56 60.88 -37.34
C LEU A 14 -20.26 61.13 -36.02
N GLU A 15 -21.19 62.07 -35.97
CA GLU A 15 -22.01 62.32 -34.76
C GLU A 15 -22.93 61.17 -34.40
N ALA A 16 -23.56 60.55 -35.44
CA ALA A 16 -24.37 59.34 -35.23
C ALA A 16 -23.54 58.14 -34.72
N ALA A 17 -22.35 57.96 -35.28
CA ALA A 17 -21.43 56.92 -34.84
C ALA A 17 -20.89 57.16 -33.41
N LEU A 18 -20.54 58.39 -33.09
CA LEU A 18 -20.07 58.80 -31.74
C LEU A 18 -21.20 58.63 -30.70
N THR A 19 -22.44 59.01 -31.06
CA THR A 19 -23.58 58.87 -30.17
C THR A 19 -23.91 57.38 -29.93
N ALA A 20 -23.89 56.58 -30.99
CA ALA A 20 -24.07 55.11 -30.87
C ALA A 20 -22.96 54.48 -30.01
N PHE A 21 -21.73 54.93 -30.14
CA PHE A 21 -20.60 54.46 -29.34
C PHE A 21 -20.73 54.87 -27.86
N THR A 22 -21.05 56.14 -27.59
CA THR A 22 -21.22 56.62 -26.22
C THR A 22 -22.42 56.03 -25.51
N GLN A 23 -23.46 55.62 -26.23
CA GLN A 23 -24.62 54.91 -25.66
C GLN A 23 -24.33 53.47 -25.36
N LYS A 24 -23.40 52.79 -26.09
CA LYS A 24 -23.01 51.43 -25.86
C LYS A 24 -21.87 51.29 -24.82
N LEU A 25 -21.10 52.31 -24.56
CA LEU A 25 -20.01 52.31 -23.59
C LEU A 25 -20.45 52.05 -22.13
N PRO A 26 -21.49 52.73 -21.57
CA PRO A 26 -21.90 52.52 -20.19
C PRO A 26 -22.27 51.08 -19.84
N PRO A 27 -23.05 50.34 -20.65
CA PRO A 27 -23.35 48.96 -20.36
C PRO A 27 -22.13 48.03 -20.46
N LEU A 28 -21.12 48.39 -21.27
CA LEU A 28 -19.86 47.67 -21.36
C LEU A 28 -18.92 47.95 -20.19
N MET A 29 -18.86 49.23 -19.73
CA MET A 29 -18.03 49.62 -18.59
C MET A 29 -18.60 49.16 -17.23
N GLY A 30 -19.90 48.89 -17.16
CA GLY A 30 -20.59 48.39 -15.95
C GLY A 30 -20.63 46.88 -15.86
N LYS A 31 -20.25 46.15 -16.92
CA LYS A 31 -20.24 44.69 -16.92
C LYS A 31 -19.07 44.23 -16.04
N GLN A 32 -19.37 43.78 -14.84
CA GLN A 32 -18.39 43.11 -13.98
C GLN A 32 -18.05 41.76 -14.62
N ILE A 33 -16.83 41.64 -15.07
CA ILE A 33 -16.31 40.37 -15.53
C ILE A 33 -16.21 39.47 -14.31
N ASN A 34 -16.93 38.32 -14.33
CA ASN A 34 -16.84 37.34 -13.25
C ASN A 34 -15.51 36.61 -13.36
N THR A 35 -14.46 37.16 -12.77
CA THR A 35 -13.12 36.58 -12.79
C THR A 35 -13.05 35.23 -12.07
N ALA A 36 -13.98 34.94 -11.16
CA ALA A 36 -14.04 33.65 -10.47
C ALA A 36 -14.32 32.46 -11.41
N ALA A 37 -14.95 32.74 -12.57
CA ALA A 37 -15.16 31.69 -13.60
C ALA A 37 -13.86 31.29 -14.34
N TYR A 38 -12.80 32.09 -14.18
CA TYR A 38 -11.48 31.88 -14.83
C TYR A 38 -10.40 31.45 -13.86
N ASP A 39 -10.74 31.33 -12.57
CA ASP A 39 -9.78 30.83 -11.59
C ASP A 39 -9.32 29.41 -11.99
N PRO A 40 -8.00 29.17 -12.08
CA PRO A 40 -7.48 27.87 -12.41
C PRO A 40 -7.89 26.87 -11.33
N GLN A 41 -8.70 25.90 -11.71
CA GLN A 41 -9.11 24.81 -10.84
C GLN A 41 -8.18 23.64 -11.03
N VAL A 42 -7.67 23.11 -9.92
CA VAL A 42 -6.84 21.91 -9.89
C VAL A 42 -7.69 20.74 -9.41
N ALA A 43 -7.64 19.62 -10.12
CA ALA A 43 -8.34 18.41 -9.71
C ALA A 43 -7.82 17.94 -8.33
N GLU A 44 -8.76 17.61 -7.46
CA GLU A 44 -8.43 17.06 -6.13
C GLU A 44 -7.82 15.66 -6.24
N GLN A 45 -7.19 15.21 -5.14
CA GLN A 45 -6.70 13.84 -5.07
C GLN A 45 -7.86 12.85 -5.16
N THR A 46 -7.69 11.86 -6.03
CA THR A 46 -8.70 10.81 -6.21
C THR A 46 -8.72 9.84 -5.00
N ALA A 47 -9.83 9.14 -4.82
CA ALA A 47 -9.96 8.11 -3.79
C ALA A 47 -8.87 7.01 -3.94
N LEU A 48 -8.43 6.74 -5.19
CA LEU A 48 -7.36 5.78 -5.48
C LEU A 48 -6.00 6.27 -5.00
N GLN A 49 -5.68 7.55 -5.16
CA GLN A 49 -4.43 8.14 -4.65
C GLN A 49 -4.40 8.17 -3.12
N THR A 50 -5.54 8.50 -2.50
CA THR A 50 -5.68 8.45 -1.05
C THR A 50 -5.54 7.01 -0.53
N GLY A 51 -6.16 6.04 -1.20
CA GLY A 51 -6.02 4.62 -0.90
C GLY A 51 -4.59 4.12 -1.04
N ALA A 52 -3.87 4.53 -2.09
CA ALA A 52 -2.46 4.20 -2.28
C ALA A 52 -1.57 4.77 -1.16
N SER A 53 -1.85 6.00 -0.71
CA SER A 53 -1.13 6.63 0.41
C SER A 53 -1.35 5.89 1.73
N GLN A 54 -2.58 5.46 2.01
CA GLN A 54 -2.91 4.66 3.18
C GLN A 54 -2.26 3.26 3.13
N ALA A 55 -2.29 2.61 1.96
CA ALA A 55 -1.61 1.34 1.75
C ALA A 55 -0.10 1.46 1.96
N ALA A 56 0.52 2.54 1.48
CA ALA A 56 1.94 2.81 1.69
C ALA A 56 2.30 3.00 3.18
N GLN A 57 1.45 3.66 3.97
CA GLN A 57 1.63 3.78 5.41
C GLN A 57 1.59 2.42 6.12
N GLY A 58 0.72 1.51 5.66
CA GLY A 58 0.62 0.15 6.18
C GLY A 58 1.86 -0.72 5.90
N LEU A 59 2.67 -0.39 4.89
CA LEU A 59 3.89 -1.13 4.56
C LEU A 59 4.97 -1.02 5.65
N GLY A 60 4.96 0.04 6.46
CA GLY A 60 5.94 0.23 7.54
C GLY A 60 5.95 -0.91 8.56
N SER A 61 4.83 -1.55 8.82
CA SER A 61 4.72 -2.70 9.72
C SER A 61 5.26 -4.01 9.14
N LEU A 62 5.44 -4.07 7.82
CA LEU A 62 5.97 -5.23 7.10
C LEU A 62 7.47 -5.12 6.82
N VAL A 63 8.11 -4.02 7.24
CA VAL A 63 9.54 -3.79 7.08
C VAL A 63 10.18 -3.74 8.47
N GLY A 64 11.04 -4.71 8.78
CA GLY A 64 11.73 -4.76 10.06
C GLY A 64 12.02 -6.17 10.55
N PRO A 65 12.74 -6.32 11.66
CA PRO A 65 13.13 -7.62 12.20
C PRO A 65 11.94 -8.49 12.62
N ASP A 66 10.78 -7.89 12.86
CA ASP A 66 9.56 -8.57 13.30
C ASP A 66 8.51 -8.75 12.18
N ALA A 67 8.83 -8.35 10.96
CA ALA A 67 7.92 -8.39 9.80
C ALA A 67 7.40 -9.80 9.46
N TYR A 68 8.14 -10.84 9.82
CA TYR A 68 7.76 -12.24 9.60
C TYR A 68 6.76 -12.79 10.62
N LYS A 69 6.64 -12.17 11.81
CA LYS A 69 5.80 -12.69 12.91
C LYS A 69 4.34 -12.93 12.54
N PRO A 70 3.65 -12.04 11.81
CA PRO A 70 2.27 -12.26 11.38
C PRO A 70 2.10 -13.47 10.44
N PHE A 71 3.20 -13.87 9.76
CA PHE A 71 3.21 -15.00 8.82
C PHE A 71 3.61 -16.32 9.48
N MET A 72 4.02 -16.29 10.76
CA MET A 72 4.19 -17.51 11.53
C MET A 72 2.81 -18.08 11.88
N SER A 73 2.41 -19.08 11.12
CA SER A 73 1.09 -19.71 11.27
C SER A 73 0.95 -20.40 12.63
N PRO A 74 -0.21 -20.27 13.31
CA PRO A 74 -0.56 -21.12 14.46
C PRO A 74 -0.46 -22.63 14.13
N TYR A 75 -0.72 -22.98 12.88
CA TYR A 75 -0.56 -24.34 12.36
C TYR A 75 0.88 -24.87 12.45
N GLN A 76 1.89 -24.00 12.33
CA GLN A 76 3.30 -24.43 12.50
C GLN A 76 3.60 -24.87 13.93
N GLN A 77 3.00 -24.22 14.93
CA GLN A 77 3.10 -24.67 16.32
C GLN A 77 2.46 -26.03 16.50
N GLU A 78 1.27 -26.24 15.97
CA GLU A 78 0.55 -27.52 16.05
C GLU A 78 1.34 -28.65 15.35
N VAL A 79 1.93 -28.38 14.18
CA VAL A 79 2.80 -29.32 13.47
C VAL A 79 4.06 -29.63 14.28
N MET A 80 4.69 -28.63 14.89
CA MET A 80 5.84 -28.85 15.77
C MET A 80 5.46 -29.71 16.96
N ASP A 81 4.38 -29.40 17.65
CA ASP A 81 3.92 -30.13 18.84
C ASP A 81 3.58 -31.57 18.49
N THR A 82 2.88 -31.79 17.37
CA THR A 82 2.56 -33.12 16.86
C THR A 82 3.82 -33.90 16.49
N THR A 83 4.76 -33.27 15.80
CA THR A 83 6.03 -33.92 15.38
C THR A 83 6.89 -34.27 16.60
N LEU A 84 7.00 -33.38 17.58
CA LEU A 84 7.75 -33.64 18.82
C LEU A 84 7.08 -34.73 19.67
N SER A 85 5.74 -34.72 19.74
CA SER A 85 4.98 -35.80 20.41
C SER A 85 5.22 -37.15 19.78
N GLU A 86 5.23 -37.24 18.45
CA GLU A 86 5.48 -38.47 17.74
C GLU A 86 6.94 -38.93 17.94
N PHE A 87 7.89 -38.02 17.93
CA PHE A 87 9.28 -38.29 18.28
C PHE A 87 9.42 -38.85 19.69
N ASP A 88 8.78 -38.24 20.70
CA ASP A 88 8.79 -38.70 22.08
C ASP A 88 8.17 -40.11 22.22
N ARG A 89 7.06 -40.33 21.48
CA ARG A 89 6.44 -41.66 21.41
C ARG A 89 7.36 -42.73 20.83
N GLN A 90 8.01 -42.41 19.71
CA GLN A 90 8.96 -43.31 19.05
C GLN A 90 10.17 -43.61 19.95
N GLN A 91 10.65 -42.59 20.69
CA GLN A 91 11.74 -42.76 21.62
C GLN A 91 11.37 -43.67 22.80
N THR A 92 10.14 -43.58 23.29
CA THR A 92 9.61 -44.48 24.35
C THR A 92 9.54 -45.94 23.84
N ILE A 93 9.07 -46.18 22.62
CA ILE A 93 9.02 -47.50 22.00
C ILE A 93 10.44 -48.07 21.86
N ASN A 94 11.39 -47.29 21.37
CA ASN A 94 12.78 -47.74 21.20
C ASN A 94 13.43 -48.05 22.57
N GLN A 95 13.12 -47.26 23.61
CA GLN A 95 13.59 -47.51 24.97
C GLN A 95 13.05 -48.83 25.52
N GLN A 96 11.76 -49.13 25.27
CA GLN A 96 11.18 -50.43 25.65
C GLN A 96 11.89 -51.59 24.92
N GLY A 97 12.14 -51.46 23.62
CA GLY A 97 12.87 -52.44 22.86
C GLY A 97 14.30 -52.72 23.38
N LEU A 98 15.01 -51.63 23.78
CA LEU A 98 16.33 -51.80 24.41
C LEU A 98 16.26 -52.53 25.76
N ARG A 99 15.24 -52.27 26.57
CA ARG A 99 15.00 -53.00 27.83
C ARG A 99 14.70 -54.47 27.59
N ASP A 100 13.82 -54.78 26.64
CA ASP A 100 13.46 -56.14 26.28
C ASP A 100 14.68 -56.94 25.78
N GLN A 101 15.53 -56.30 25.00
CA GLN A 101 16.78 -56.87 24.52
C GLN A 101 17.78 -57.12 25.68
N ALA A 102 17.88 -56.20 26.65
CA ALA A 102 18.72 -56.37 27.84
C ALA A 102 18.21 -57.49 28.72
N ILE A 103 16.90 -57.68 28.87
CA ILE A 103 16.26 -58.77 29.58
C ILE A 103 16.60 -60.12 28.90
N GLN A 104 16.43 -60.23 27.59
CA GLN A 104 16.75 -61.43 26.82
C GLN A 104 18.23 -61.80 26.90
N ALA A 105 19.13 -60.82 26.97
CA ALA A 105 20.57 -61.01 27.12
C ALA A 105 21.00 -61.35 28.57
N GLY A 106 20.07 -61.38 29.52
CA GLY A 106 20.38 -61.65 30.95
C GLY A 106 21.15 -60.50 31.67
N ALA A 107 21.17 -59.29 31.05
CA ALA A 107 21.94 -58.14 31.55
C ALA A 107 21.05 -57.14 32.35
N TYR A 108 19.81 -57.53 32.69
CA TYR A 108 18.87 -56.69 33.39
C TYR A 108 19.33 -56.33 34.83
N GLY A 109 19.30 -55.05 35.16
CA GLY A 109 19.63 -54.56 36.51
C GLY A 109 21.13 -54.33 36.81
N GLY A 110 22.00 -54.46 35.79
CA GLY A 110 23.44 -54.20 35.93
C GLY A 110 23.79 -52.72 35.68
N GLY A 111 24.93 -52.27 36.27
CA GLY A 111 25.42 -50.89 36.11
C GLY A 111 25.63 -50.47 34.63
N ARG A 112 25.84 -51.39 33.73
CA ARG A 112 25.94 -51.16 32.29
C ARG A 112 24.60 -50.70 31.68
N GLU A 113 23.49 -51.30 32.13
CA GLU A 113 22.15 -50.94 31.65
C GLU A 113 21.84 -49.45 32.04
N GLY A 114 22.15 -49.03 33.28
CA GLY A 114 21.96 -47.68 33.73
C GLY A 114 22.75 -46.65 32.91
N VAL A 115 24.01 -46.96 32.58
CA VAL A 115 24.83 -46.08 31.72
C VAL A 115 24.30 -46.01 30.32
N MET A 116 23.89 -47.12 29.72
CA MET A 116 23.34 -47.18 28.37
C MET A 116 22.00 -46.45 28.27
N GLN A 117 21.14 -46.58 29.30
CA GLN A 117 19.87 -45.86 29.38
C GLN A 117 20.10 -44.37 29.53
N ALA A 118 21.03 -43.95 30.37
CA ALA A 118 21.38 -42.52 30.57
C ALA A 118 21.94 -41.90 29.28
N GLN A 119 22.80 -42.64 28.57
CA GLN A 119 23.36 -42.19 27.30
C GLN A 119 22.29 -42.06 26.22
N TYR A 120 21.37 -43.05 26.14
CA TYR A 120 20.24 -43.02 25.21
C TYR A 120 19.29 -41.83 25.48
N MET A 121 18.99 -41.57 26.75
CA MET A 121 18.16 -40.40 27.14
C MET A 121 18.82 -39.05 26.79
N ASN A 122 20.12 -38.93 27.05
CA ASN A 122 20.88 -37.73 26.69
C ASN A 122 20.91 -37.53 25.16
N GLN A 123 21.13 -38.56 24.40
CA GLN A 123 21.13 -38.49 22.94
C GLN A 123 19.74 -38.12 22.42
N GLY A 124 18.69 -38.72 22.96
CA GLY A 124 17.34 -38.41 22.61
C GLY A 124 16.94 -36.96 22.92
N ALA A 125 17.41 -36.42 24.02
CA ALA A 125 17.20 -34.99 24.35
C ALA A 125 17.91 -34.06 23.35
N MET A 126 19.13 -34.41 22.92
CA MET A 126 19.86 -33.67 21.88
C MET A 126 19.17 -33.76 20.52
N ASP A 127 18.72 -34.96 20.11
CA ASP A 127 18.03 -35.17 18.86
C ASP A 127 16.70 -34.44 18.80
N ARG A 128 15.96 -34.42 19.93
CA ARG A 128 14.73 -33.64 20.10
C ARG A 128 14.98 -32.15 19.95
N ALA A 129 16.03 -31.64 20.60
CA ALA A 129 16.40 -30.21 20.51
C ALA A 129 16.84 -29.84 19.07
N ALA A 130 17.60 -30.71 18.41
CA ALA A 130 18.00 -30.52 17.02
C ALA A 130 16.78 -30.51 16.06
N LEU A 131 15.85 -31.45 16.23
CA LEU A 131 14.59 -31.49 15.46
C LEU A 131 13.76 -30.23 15.67
N GLN A 132 13.62 -29.78 16.92
CA GLN A 132 12.91 -28.55 17.25
C GLN A 132 13.58 -27.32 16.60
N ALA A 133 14.90 -27.21 16.66
CA ALA A 133 15.64 -26.13 16.02
C ALA A 133 15.48 -26.15 14.49
N GLN A 134 15.46 -27.31 13.88
CA GLN A 134 15.25 -27.50 12.45
C GLN A 134 13.85 -27.06 12.03
N LEU A 135 12.80 -27.47 12.75
CA LEU A 135 11.41 -27.10 12.48
C LEU A 135 11.20 -25.58 12.65
N LEU A 136 11.79 -24.97 13.69
CA LEU A 136 11.76 -23.53 13.89
C LEU A 136 12.45 -22.76 12.76
N ASN A 137 13.63 -23.23 12.33
CA ASN A 137 14.36 -22.63 11.21
C ASN A 137 13.54 -22.72 9.89
N GLN A 138 12.96 -23.86 9.62
CA GLN A 138 12.12 -24.05 8.43
C GLN A 138 10.90 -23.13 8.48
N GLY A 139 10.22 -23.05 9.63
CA GLY A 139 9.09 -22.16 9.83
C GLY A 139 9.46 -20.67 9.66
N PHE A 140 10.62 -20.28 10.20
CA PHE A 140 11.15 -18.93 10.04
C PHE A 140 11.45 -18.58 8.58
N MET A 141 12.13 -19.47 7.85
CA MET A 141 12.42 -19.23 6.43
C MET A 141 11.15 -19.12 5.58
N GLN A 142 10.15 -19.95 5.85
CA GLN A 142 8.87 -19.92 5.17
C GLN A 142 8.10 -18.63 5.49
N ALA A 143 8.07 -18.20 6.75
CA ALA A 143 7.43 -16.96 7.17
C ALA A 143 8.12 -15.74 6.55
N GLN A 144 9.45 -15.75 6.48
CA GLN A 144 10.22 -14.68 5.83
C GLN A 144 9.94 -14.59 4.33
N GLN A 145 9.86 -15.73 3.65
CA GLN A 145 9.49 -15.77 2.23
C GLN A 145 8.06 -15.27 2.00
N ALA A 146 7.10 -15.68 2.83
CA ALA A 146 5.73 -15.23 2.76
C ALA A 146 5.62 -13.72 2.99
N ALA A 147 6.33 -13.18 3.98
CA ALA A 147 6.41 -11.75 4.24
C ALA A 147 6.98 -10.96 3.05
N GLY A 148 8.04 -11.48 2.42
CA GLY A 148 8.62 -10.89 1.21
C GLY A 148 7.65 -10.89 0.03
N THR A 149 6.91 -11.96 -0.16
CA THR A 149 5.90 -12.08 -1.23
C THR A 149 4.73 -11.12 -0.99
N ASP A 150 4.23 -11.02 0.23
CA ASP A 150 3.14 -10.10 0.59
C ASP A 150 3.58 -8.64 0.42
N LEU A 151 4.80 -8.30 0.83
CA LEU A 151 5.37 -6.97 0.63
C LEU A 151 5.44 -6.61 -0.87
N ALA A 152 5.94 -7.51 -1.70
CA ALA A 152 6.00 -7.30 -3.15
C ALA A 152 4.62 -7.14 -3.79
N ALA A 153 3.64 -7.95 -3.36
CA ALA A 153 2.26 -7.86 -3.83
C ALA A 153 1.62 -6.51 -3.45
N ARG A 154 1.82 -6.05 -2.22
CA ARG A 154 1.30 -4.75 -1.76
C ARG A 154 1.97 -3.57 -2.45
N GLN A 155 3.27 -3.64 -2.71
CA GLN A 155 3.99 -2.62 -3.49
C GLN A 155 3.45 -2.55 -4.93
N GLY A 156 3.24 -3.70 -5.57
CA GLY A 156 2.65 -3.78 -6.90
C GLY A 156 1.23 -3.20 -6.95
N LEU A 157 0.40 -3.52 -5.97
CA LEU A 157 -0.94 -2.97 -5.85
C LEU A 157 -0.91 -1.44 -5.65
N GLY A 158 0.00 -0.94 -4.80
CA GLY A 158 0.17 0.50 -4.57
C GLY A 158 0.58 1.25 -5.84
N GLN A 159 1.52 0.71 -6.62
CA GLN A 159 1.92 1.27 -7.91
C GLN A 159 0.76 1.29 -8.91
N TYR A 160 -0.01 0.21 -8.98
CA TYR A 160 -1.19 0.12 -9.84
C TYR A 160 -2.26 1.15 -9.46
N GLN A 161 -2.57 1.28 -8.17
CA GLN A 161 -3.52 2.28 -7.67
C GLN A 161 -3.04 3.71 -7.95
N GLN A 162 -1.75 3.97 -7.81
CA GLN A 162 -1.16 5.27 -8.12
C GLN A 162 -1.28 5.59 -9.62
N ALA A 163 -1.01 4.63 -10.50
CA ALA A 163 -1.14 4.81 -11.95
C ALA A 163 -2.58 5.09 -12.37
N LEU A 164 -3.54 4.34 -11.81
CA LEU A 164 -4.97 4.58 -12.03
C LEU A 164 -5.40 5.96 -11.51
N GLY A 165 -4.93 6.33 -10.31
CA GLY A 165 -5.25 7.63 -9.71
C GLY A 165 -4.71 8.81 -10.53
N GLN A 166 -3.52 8.67 -11.14
CA GLN A 166 -2.99 9.69 -12.05
C GLN A 166 -3.82 9.79 -13.34
N ALA A 167 -4.26 8.67 -13.91
CA ALA A 167 -5.11 8.67 -15.09
C ALA A 167 -6.47 9.33 -14.81
N ASP A 168 -7.07 9.02 -13.67
CA ASP A 168 -8.34 9.58 -13.23
C ASP A 168 -8.22 11.09 -12.95
N GLN A 169 -7.15 11.52 -12.28
CA GLN A 169 -6.86 12.94 -12.06
C GLN A 169 -6.66 13.69 -13.38
N GLY A 170 -5.96 13.09 -14.35
CA GLY A 170 -5.79 13.67 -15.68
C GLY A 170 -7.12 13.84 -16.41
N PHE A 171 -8.02 12.89 -16.28
CA PHE A 171 -9.37 12.98 -16.83
C PHE A 171 -10.20 14.09 -16.17
N GLU A 172 -10.21 14.19 -14.86
CA GLU A 172 -10.92 15.25 -14.14
C GLU A 172 -10.31 16.64 -14.43
N GLN A 173 -8.99 16.75 -14.57
CA GLN A 173 -8.36 18.00 -15.00
C GLN A 173 -8.78 18.42 -16.40
N ALA A 174 -8.79 17.49 -17.34
CA ALA A 174 -9.25 17.75 -18.72
C ALA A 174 -10.72 18.21 -18.77
N LYS A 175 -11.56 17.69 -17.90
CA LYS A 175 -12.96 18.08 -17.76
C LYS A 175 -13.10 19.48 -17.17
N LEU A 176 -12.31 19.84 -16.17
CA LEU A 176 -12.25 21.20 -15.61
C LEU A 176 -11.77 22.21 -16.65
N ASP A 177 -10.74 21.88 -17.42
CA ASP A 177 -10.21 22.73 -18.49
C ASP A 177 -11.25 22.93 -19.60
N ALA A 178 -11.96 21.87 -19.99
CA ALA A 178 -13.04 21.96 -20.98
C ALA A 178 -14.19 22.85 -20.50
N THR A 179 -14.54 22.78 -19.20
CA THR A 179 -15.57 23.62 -18.59
C THR A 179 -15.15 25.09 -18.58
N THR A 180 -13.88 25.36 -18.26
CA THR A 180 -13.32 26.72 -18.26
C THR A 180 -13.31 27.33 -19.66
N LEU A 181 -12.95 26.52 -20.68
CA LEU A 181 -13.00 26.93 -22.10
C LEU A 181 -14.44 27.25 -22.54
N ALA A 182 -15.41 26.41 -22.22
CA ALA A 182 -16.81 26.61 -22.55
C ALA A 182 -17.39 27.87 -21.87
N ASN A 183 -16.97 28.18 -20.64
CA ASN A 183 -17.36 29.42 -19.95
C ASN A 183 -16.76 30.67 -20.62
N ARG A 184 -15.52 30.56 -21.11
CA ARG A 184 -14.87 31.61 -21.89
C ARG A 184 -15.63 31.93 -23.18
N GLU A 185 -16.01 30.92 -23.94
CA GLU A 185 -16.77 31.11 -25.19
C GLU A 185 -18.09 31.83 -24.93
N LYS A 186 -18.84 31.45 -23.91
CA LYS A 186 -20.13 32.08 -23.55
C LYS A 186 -20.03 33.54 -23.13
N GLU A 187 -18.89 34.04 -22.69
CA GLU A 187 -18.72 35.45 -22.35
C GLU A 187 -18.35 36.31 -23.55
N PHE A 188 -17.90 35.73 -24.64
CA PHE A 188 -17.59 36.41 -25.89
C PHE A 188 -18.78 36.46 -26.88
N GLU A 189 -19.86 35.74 -26.64
CA GLU A 189 -21.14 35.86 -27.34
C GLU A 189 -22.07 36.91 -26.71
#